data_1f05a830330588591eea57f69ab38afc
#
_entry.id   1f05a830330588591eea57f69ab38afc
#
_cell.length_a   1.000
_cell.length_b   1.000
_cell.length_c   1.000
_cell.angle_alpha   90.00
_cell.angle_beta   90.00
_cell.angle_gamma   90.00
#
_symmetry.space_group_name_H-M   'P 1'
#
loop_
_entity.id
_entity.type
_entity.pdbx_description
1 polymer ?
#
loop_
_entity_poly.entity_id
_entity_poly.type
_entity_poly.pdbx_seq_one_letter_code
_entity_poly.pdbx_strand_id
1 'polypeptide(L)'
;MEKQGLFSICVLMGVGTAACGGDDGPCDPVAATGCEDGQVCEVVSGGEPQCFAPVVLRGKVFAMASGAGVAGARVVALDANGAPQSTVAVSATDGAYELRVPSERMTDGAVLGRNVTLRADAATYVSFPSGIRTALPIDTRTATLVSNKLVIMSALTDVGLVALPSAPGGSIAGKVQAPPAHGGVLVVAESGDAVATAVADRDGDYKIFNLAPGAWTVKAYAQGSNYTPVEATVAAAAVTANLDLSTAAASKVTGSISIVDPEGAGATSVILVVESTFDDLLARGETPPGLRAGNVTNAFTIEGVPAGRYVVLAGFENDGLVRDPDTSIGGTQIVHIAVQSGADTAAGTGFKVTGARDTIAPGRDLPEMVTGKPMLTWEDDSSEDAYRLLVFDALGNKVVDMEVPRETSRDPSVPYEGPLEKGMVYQFRAISLRGPTGDRVPISSTEDLRGVFFMP
;
A
#
# COMPACT_ATOMS: atom_id res chain seq x y z
N MET A 1 56.59 -21.09 -27.70
CA MET A 1 56.09 -21.26 -26.33
C MET A 1 54.58 -21.47 -26.42
N GLU A 2 54.20 -22.72 -26.47
CA GLU A 2 52.82 -23.17 -26.69
C GLU A 2 51.97 -23.01 -25.44
N LYS A 3 50.74 -22.53 -25.61
CA LYS A 3 49.71 -22.68 -24.58
C LYS A 3 48.85 -23.89 -24.90
N GLN A 4 49.01 -24.92 -24.11
CA GLN A 4 48.18 -26.12 -24.15
C GLN A 4 46.79 -25.80 -23.59
N GLY A 5 45.77 -26.00 -24.39
CA GLY A 5 44.38 -26.03 -23.96
C GLY A 5 44.02 -27.38 -23.35
N LEU A 6 43.47 -27.38 -22.18
CA LEU A 6 42.91 -28.60 -21.56
C LEU A 6 41.50 -28.82 -22.15
N PHE A 7 41.37 -29.90 -22.92
CA PHE A 7 40.05 -30.45 -23.29
C PHE A 7 39.59 -31.36 -22.15
N SER A 8 38.47 -31.05 -21.54
CA SER A 8 37.79 -31.93 -20.57
C SER A 8 36.86 -32.87 -21.35
N ILE A 9 37.23 -34.18 -21.32
CA ILE A 9 36.41 -35.25 -21.93
C ILE A 9 35.38 -35.72 -20.88
N CYS A 10 34.10 -35.49 -21.14
CA CYS A 10 33.01 -36.12 -20.39
C CYS A 10 32.80 -37.54 -20.90
N VAL A 11 33.02 -38.53 -20.02
CA VAL A 11 32.69 -39.95 -20.24
C VAL A 11 31.25 -40.19 -19.82
N LEU A 12 30.38 -40.60 -20.76
CA LEU A 12 29.02 -41.05 -20.51
C LEU A 12 29.00 -42.41 -19.86
N MET A 13 28.47 -42.57 -18.65
CA MET A 13 27.81 -43.78 -18.17
C MET A 13 26.66 -43.49 -17.24
N GLY A 14 25.45 -43.77 -17.70
CA GLY A 14 24.34 -44.32 -16.89
C GLY A 14 23.48 -43.38 -16.09
N VAL A 15 22.29 -43.11 -16.63
CA VAL A 15 21.01 -42.84 -15.94
C VAL A 15 21.06 -41.87 -14.74
N GLY A 16 20.97 -40.64 -15.02
CA GLY A 16 20.73 -39.56 -14.07
C GLY A 16 20.46 -38.30 -14.85
N THR A 17 19.32 -37.66 -14.69
CA THR A 17 18.97 -36.36 -15.30
C THR A 17 20.02 -35.32 -14.93
N ALA A 18 20.98 -35.07 -15.82
CA ALA A 18 21.89 -33.95 -15.67
C ALA A 18 21.13 -32.65 -15.98
N ALA A 19 20.76 -31.92 -14.95
CA ALA A 19 20.51 -30.50 -15.07
C ALA A 19 21.85 -29.85 -15.43
N CYS A 20 21.99 -29.30 -16.63
CA CYS A 20 23.12 -28.43 -16.98
C CYS A 20 22.97 -27.15 -16.13
N GLY A 21 23.84 -26.97 -15.13
CA GLY A 21 23.88 -25.80 -14.29
C GLY A 21 24.21 -24.56 -15.12
N GLY A 22 23.29 -23.60 -15.14
CA GLY A 22 23.61 -22.21 -15.35
C GLY A 22 24.37 -21.65 -14.15
N ASP A 23 25.00 -20.53 -14.29
CA ASP A 23 25.75 -19.84 -13.22
C ASP A 23 24.90 -19.74 -11.94
N ASP A 24 25.19 -20.62 -10.96
CA ASP A 24 24.52 -20.69 -9.67
C ASP A 24 25.00 -19.58 -8.71
N GLY A 25 24.96 -18.34 -9.17
CA GLY A 25 25.03 -17.18 -8.29
C GLY A 25 23.67 -16.98 -7.62
N PRO A 26 23.63 -16.40 -6.38
CA PRO A 26 22.36 -16.02 -5.78
C PRO A 26 21.61 -15.07 -6.70
N CYS A 27 20.31 -15.29 -6.91
CA CYS A 27 19.51 -14.39 -7.69
C CYS A 27 19.42 -13.00 -7.02
N ASP A 28 19.18 -11.94 -7.79
CA ASP A 28 19.06 -10.57 -7.29
C ASP A 28 17.58 -10.14 -7.27
N PRO A 29 16.98 -9.97 -6.09
CA PRO A 29 15.58 -9.55 -5.96
C PRO A 29 15.38 -8.08 -6.37
N VAL A 30 16.42 -7.23 -6.30
CA VAL A 30 16.34 -5.81 -6.69
C VAL A 30 16.46 -5.67 -8.19
N ALA A 31 17.45 -6.32 -8.82
CA ALA A 31 17.61 -6.33 -10.27
C ALA A 31 16.60 -7.26 -10.98
N ALA A 32 15.88 -8.11 -10.23
CA ALA A 32 14.95 -9.13 -10.73
C ALA A 32 15.60 -10.09 -11.75
N THR A 33 16.85 -10.52 -11.46
CA THR A 33 17.64 -11.40 -12.33
C THR A 33 18.03 -12.69 -11.63
N GLY A 34 18.55 -13.68 -12.37
CA GLY A 34 19.10 -14.92 -11.84
C GLY A 34 18.08 -16.04 -11.64
N CYS A 35 16.83 -15.92 -12.16
CA CYS A 35 15.83 -16.97 -12.11
C CYS A 35 15.43 -17.47 -13.49
N GLU A 36 14.96 -18.73 -13.57
CA GLU A 36 14.40 -19.30 -14.80
C GLU A 36 13.08 -18.62 -15.20
N ASP A 37 12.67 -18.83 -16.45
CA ASP A 37 11.41 -18.31 -16.97
C ASP A 37 10.21 -18.72 -16.11
N GLY A 38 9.41 -17.74 -15.72
CA GLY A 38 8.22 -17.93 -14.88
C GLY A 38 8.48 -17.94 -13.38
N GLN A 39 9.73 -17.86 -12.96
CA GLN A 39 10.12 -17.66 -11.56
C GLN A 39 10.53 -16.22 -11.29
N VAL A 40 10.66 -15.90 -10.02
CA VAL A 40 11.06 -14.58 -9.53
C VAL A 40 12.00 -14.72 -8.35
N CYS A 41 13.00 -13.85 -8.30
CA CYS A 41 13.86 -13.77 -7.13
C CYS A 41 13.15 -13.04 -6.00
N GLU A 42 13.09 -13.66 -4.83
CA GLU A 42 12.47 -13.07 -3.64
C GLU A 42 13.38 -13.25 -2.42
N VAL A 43 13.28 -12.30 -1.49
CA VAL A 43 14.03 -12.31 -0.24
C VAL A 43 13.53 -13.46 0.64
N VAL A 44 14.44 -14.21 1.25
CA VAL A 44 14.12 -15.24 2.25
C VAL A 44 14.48 -14.71 3.63
N SER A 45 13.53 -14.75 4.55
CA SER A 45 13.72 -14.31 5.93
C SER A 45 14.80 -15.14 6.62
N GLY A 46 15.89 -14.49 6.99
CA GLY A 46 17.05 -15.15 7.60
C GLY A 46 17.90 -16.02 6.66
N GLY A 47 17.73 -15.90 5.34
CA GLY A 47 18.46 -16.62 4.31
C GLY A 47 18.89 -15.77 3.12
N GLU A 48 19.55 -16.41 2.15
CA GLU A 48 19.88 -15.78 0.87
C GLU A 48 18.65 -15.74 -0.05
N PRO A 49 18.55 -14.74 -0.95
CA PRO A 49 17.47 -14.68 -1.94
C PRO A 49 17.42 -15.95 -2.80
N GLN A 50 16.20 -16.38 -3.16
CA GLN A 50 15.96 -17.58 -3.95
C GLN A 50 14.86 -17.38 -4.99
N CYS A 51 14.80 -18.28 -5.98
CA CYS A 51 13.80 -18.25 -7.04
C CYS A 51 12.51 -18.99 -6.64
N PHE A 52 11.37 -18.32 -6.78
CA PHE A 52 10.05 -18.85 -6.43
C PHE A 52 9.01 -18.64 -7.52
N ALA A 53 7.91 -19.39 -7.44
CA ALA A 53 6.69 -19.06 -8.18
C ALA A 53 6.16 -17.69 -7.72
N PRO A 54 5.87 -16.75 -8.65
CA PRO A 54 5.43 -15.41 -8.29
C PRO A 54 4.06 -15.42 -7.61
N VAL A 55 3.87 -14.51 -6.65
CA VAL A 55 2.54 -14.17 -6.13
C VAL A 55 1.86 -13.20 -7.09
N VAL A 56 0.66 -13.52 -7.54
CA VAL A 56 -0.10 -12.67 -8.47
C VAL A 56 -1.53 -12.46 -8.00
N LEU A 57 -2.00 -11.23 -8.14
CA LEU A 57 -3.41 -10.87 -7.98
C LEU A 57 -4.07 -10.95 -9.35
N ARG A 58 -5.19 -11.67 -9.46
CA ARG A 58 -6.05 -11.70 -10.64
C ARG A 58 -7.40 -11.14 -10.31
N GLY A 59 -7.88 -10.22 -11.13
CA GLY A 59 -9.17 -9.59 -10.91
C GLY A 59 -9.64 -8.83 -12.13
N LYS A 60 -10.69 -8.05 -11.93
CA LYS A 60 -11.31 -7.20 -12.94
C LYS A 60 -11.44 -5.77 -12.46
N VAL A 61 -11.20 -4.82 -13.36
CA VAL A 61 -11.66 -3.44 -13.17
C VAL A 61 -12.97 -3.27 -13.93
N PHE A 62 -14.01 -2.81 -13.28
CA PHE A 62 -15.34 -2.67 -13.87
C PHE A 62 -16.05 -1.37 -13.46
N ALA A 63 -16.94 -0.89 -14.29
CA ALA A 63 -17.81 0.24 -13.98
C ALA A 63 -18.92 -0.19 -13.01
N MET A 64 -18.99 0.40 -11.81
CA MET A 64 -19.97 0.01 -10.79
C MET A 64 -21.43 0.12 -11.25
N ALA A 65 -21.74 1.11 -12.09
CA ALA A 65 -23.09 1.34 -12.56
C ALA A 65 -23.62 0.28 -13.56
N SER A 66 -22.72 -0.37 -14.33
CA SER A 66 -23.11 -1.28 -15.41
C SER A 66 -22.53 -2.69 -15.30
N GLY A 67 -21.53 -2.89 -14.45
CA GLY A 67 -20.76 -4.13 -14.39
C GLY A 67 -19.83 -4.36 -15.59
N ALA A 68 -19.78 -3.42 -16.55
CA ALA A 68 -18.94 -3.54 -17.74
C ALA A 68 -17.45 -3.39 -17.39
N GLY A 69 -16.60 -4.20 -18.04
CA GLY A 69 -15.14 -4.09 -17.88
C GLY A 69 -14.63 -2.71 -18.31
N VAL A 70 -13.66 -2.18 -17.55
CA VAL A 70 -12.98 -0.91 -17.85
C VAL A 70 -11.62 -1.23 -18.43
N ALA A 71 -11.41 -0.92 -19.70
CA ALA A 71 -10.14 -1.10 -20.40
C ALA A 71 -9.15 0.02 -20.08
N GLY A 72 -7.85 -0.33 -20.01
CA GLY A 72 -6.77 0.65 -19.86
C GLY A 72 -6.70 1.27 -18.46
N ALA A 73 -7.38 0.71 -17.46
CA ALA A 73 -7.19 1.07 -16.08
C ALA A 73 -5.81 0.62 -15.61
N ARG A 74 -5.11 1.50 -14.90
CA ARG A 74 -3.80 1.22 -14.29
C ARG A 74 -4.02 0.75 -12.87
N VAL A 75 -3.61 -0.50 -12.58
CA VAL A 75 -3.79 -1.14 -11.27
C VAL A 75 -2.44 -1.34 -10.63
N VAL A 76 -2.31 -0.99 -9.37
CA VAL A 76 -1.10 -1.18 -8.55
C VAL A 76 -1.49 -1.68 -7.17
N ALA A 77 -0.67 -2.58 -6.60
CA ALA A 77 -0.77 -2.94 -5.20
C ALA A 77 0.07 -1.97 -4.35
N LEU A 78 -0.53 -1.51 -3.26
CA LEU A 78 0.10 -0.67 -2.26
C LEU A 78 0.37 -1.51 -1.01
N ASP A 79 1.44 -1.20 -0.29
CA ASP A 79 1.71 -1.79 1.03
C ASP A 79 0.75 -1.25 2.10
N ALA A 80 0.94 -1.68 3.33
CA ALA A 80 0.16 -1.23 4.48
C ALA A 80 0.16 0.29 4.68
N ASN A 81 1.21 0.96 4.23
CA ASN A 81 1.42 2.39 4.38
C ASN A 81 0.98 3.21 3.17
N GLY A 82 0.38 2.56 2.17
CA GLY A 82 -0.05 3.20 0.93
C GLY A 82 1.06 3.43 -0.10
N ALA A 83 2.27 2.90 0.13
CA ALA A 83 3.36 3.00 -0.83
C ALA A 83 3.23 1.92 -1.93
N PRO A 84 3.56 2.23 -3.20
CA PRO A 84 3.56 1.24 -4.28
C PRO A 84 4.46 0.05 -3.96
N GLN A 85 3.88 -1.16 -3.97
CA GLN A 85 4.55 -2.43 -3.65
C GLN A 85 4.69 -3.34 -4.88
N SER A 86 4.02 -3.04 -5.97
CA SER A 86 4.06 -3.81 -7.21
C SER A 86 4.41 -2.93 -8.40
N THR A 87 4.70 -3.56 -9.54
CA THR A 87 4.62 -2.86 -10.83
C THR A 87 3.16 -2.51 -11.16
N VAL A 88 2.92 -1.76 -12.24
CA VAL A 88 1.57 -1.39 -12.69
C VAL A 88 1.07 -2.40 -13.72
N ALA A 89 -0.13 -2.94 -13.52
CA ALA A 89 -0.85 -3.70 -14.53
C ALA A 89 -1.85 -2.79 -15.27
N VAL A 90 -2.05 -3.02 -16.56
CA VAL A 90 -3.05 -2.33 -17.37
C VAL A 90 -4.16 -3.30 -17.72
N SER A 91 -5.41 -2.97 -17.39
CA SER A 91 -6.55 -3.84 -17.63
C SER A 91 -6.85 -4.00 -19.12
N ALA A 92 -7.22 -5.22 -19.51
CA ALA A 92 -7.65 -5.58 -20.86
C ALA A 92 -9.03 -5.00 -21.22
N THR A 93 -9.52 -5.25 -22.42
CA THR A 93 -10.80 -4.73 -22.92
C THR A 93 -12.03 -5.19 -22.12
N ASP A 94 -11.94 -6.35 -21.50
CA ASP A 94 -12.96 -6.91 -20.61
C ASP A 94 -12.76 -6.51 -19.14
N GLY A 95 -11.76 -5.67 -18.86
CA GLY A 95 -11.35 -5.22 -17.54
C GLY A 95 -10.41 -6.16 -16.80
N ALA A 96 -10.11 -7.35 -17.33
CA ALA A 96 -9.25 -8.33 -16.65
C ALA A 96 -7.81 -7.80 -16.50
N TYR A 97 -7.18 -8.14 -15.38
CA TYR A 97 -5.77 -7.84 -15.14
C TYR A 97 -5.08 -8.96 -14.35
N GLU A 98 -3.77 -9.04 -14.48
CA GLU A 98 -2.89 -9.84 -13.63
C GLU A 98 -1.77 -8.94 -13.12
N LEU A 99 -1.58 -8.89 -11.81
CA LEU A 99 -0.61 -8.04 -11.14
C LEU A 99 0.30 -8.88 -10.27
N ARG A 100 1.61 -8.85 -10.53
CA ARG A 100 2.60 -9.49 -9.67
C ARG A 100 2.86 -8.63 -8.44
N VAL A 101 2.84 -9.27 -7.27
CA VAL A 101 3.21 -8.66 -5.99
C VAL A 101 4.51 -9.27 -5.50
N PRO A 102 5.62 -8.52 -5.36
CA PRO A 102 6.83 -8.99 -4.72
C PRO A 102 6.52 -9.46 -3.29
N SER A 103 7.08 -10.60 -2.91
CA SER A 103 6.82 -11.24 -1.61
C SER A 103 8.13 -11.59 -0.91
N GLU A 104 8.10 -11.66 0.41
CA GLU A 104 9.14 -12.32 1.18
C GLU A 104 8.75 -13.77 1.42
N ARG A 105 9.75 -14.62 1.61
CA ARG A 105 9.58 -16.03 1.87
C ARG A 105 10.12 -16.42 3.24
N MET A 106 9.52 -17.41 3.83
CA MET A 106 10.12 -18.14 4.94
C MET A 106 11.17 -19.12 4.40
N THR A 107 12.01 -19.65 5.27
CA THR A 107 13.08 -20.60 4.88
C THR A 107 12.56 -21.91 4.27
N ASP A 108 11.30 -22.26 4.49
CA ASP A 108 10.62 -23.40 3.87
C ASP A 108 9.94 -23.05 2.52
N GLY A 109 10.08 -21.81 2.05
CA GLY A 109 9.50 -21.29 0.81
C GLY A 109 8.06 -20.80 0.93
N ALA A 110 7.43 -20.87 2.10
CA ALA A 110 6.11 -20.31 2.33
C ALA A 110 6.13 -18.78 2.22
N VAL A 111 5.03 -18.19 1.74
CA VAL A 111 4.90 -16.73 1.66
C VAL A 111 4.87 -16.15 3.07
N LEU A 112 5.79 -15.25 3.37
CA LEU A 112 5.72 -14.43 4.57
C LEU A 112 4.58 -13.43 4.39
N GLY A 113 3.60 -13.49 5.30
CA GLY A 113 2.35 -12.72 5.16
C GLY A 113 2.59 -11.22 5.09
N ARG A 114 2.03 -10.60 4.07
CA ARG A 114 1.90 -9.14 3.94
C ARG A 114 0.48 -8.81 3.55
N ASN A 115 0.00 -7.70 4.07
CA ASN A 115 -1.24 -7.11 3.60
C ASN A 115 -0.90 -6.09 2.51
N VAL A 116 -1.59 -6.20 1.38
CA VAL A 116 -1.56 -5.20 0.31
C VAL A 116 -2.97 -4.69 0.04
N THR A 117 -3.09 -3.47 -0.43
CA THR A 117 -4.35 -2.90 -0.91
C THR A 117 -4.23 -2.57 -2.39
N LEU A 118 -5.36 -2.42 -3.08
CA LEU A 118 -5.34 -2.07 -4.49
C LEU A 118 -5.65 -0.59 -4.71
N ARG A 119 -4.96 -0.02 -5.67
CA ARG A 119 -5.28 1.25 -6.30
C ARG A 119 -5.55 1.02 -7.78
N ALA A 120 -6.56 1.72 -8.33
CA ALA A 120 -6.84 1.72 -9.76
C ALA A 120 -7.23 3.12 -10.26
N ASP A 121 -6.61 3.53 -11.36
CA ASP A 121 -6.84 4.82 -12.03
C ASP A 121 -7.27 4.59 -13.46
N ALA A 122 -8.32 5.27 -13.92
CA ALA A 122 -8.80 5.18 -15.31
C ALA A 122 -9.37 6.49 -15.82
N ALA A 123 -9.33 6.69 -17.13
CA ALA A 123 -9.97 7.84 -17.78
C ALA A 123 -11.48 7.83 -17.55
N THR A 124 -12.06 8.96 -17.21
CA THR A 124 -13.49 9.19 -16.94
C THR A 124 -14.05 8.57 -15.66
N TYR A 125 -13.18 8.02 -14.82
CA TYR A 125 -13.55 7.43 -13.54
C TYR A 125 -12.83 8.11 -12.37
N VAL A 126 -13.48 8.09 -11.22
CA VAL A 126 -12.84 8.44 -9.94
C VAL A 126 -11.83 7.34 -9.59
N SER A 127 -10.62 7.72 -9.18
CA SER A 127 -9.61 6.79 -8.70
C SER A 127 -10.13 5.96 -7.52
N PHE A 128 -9.68 4.72 -7.38
CA PHE A 128 -9.96 3.87 -6.24
C PHE A 128 -8.66 3.55 -5.49
N PRO A 129 -8.60 3.63 -4.15
CA PRO A 129 -9.62 4.21 -3.26
C PRO A 129 -9.69 5.73 -3.41
N SER A 130 -10.82 6.35 -3.09
CA SER A 130 -11.00 7.80 -3.10
C SER A 130 -12.25 8.23 -2.33
N GLY A 131 -12.20 9.39 -1.70
CA GLY A 131 -13.28 9.91 -0.87
C GLY A 131 -13.59 8.98 0.30
N ILE A 132 -14.86 8.56 0.43
CA ILE A 132 -15.29 7.66 1.52
C ILE A 132 -15.05 6.17 1.22
N ARG A 133 -14.55 5.83 0.04
CA ARG A 133 -14.30 4.43 -0.35
C ARG A 133 -12.89 4.04 0.07
N THR A 134 -12.78 2.90 0.78
CA THR A 134 -11.51 2.39 1.28
C THR A 134 -11.16 1.06 0.62
N ALA A 135 -9.89 0.84 0.27
CA ALA A 135 -9.43 -0.46 -0.20
C ALA A 135 -9.22 -1.38 1.01
N LEU A 136 -9.74 -2.60 0.93
CA LEU A 136 -9.58 -3.60 1.98
C LEU A 136 -8.26 -4.34 1.80
N PRO A 137 -7.66 -4.85 2.89
CA PRO A 137 -6.40 -5.58 2.83
C PRO A 137 -6.56 -6.97 2.18
N ILE A 138 -5.61 -7.30 1.33
CA ILE A 138 -5.43 -8.61 0.71
C ILE A 138 -4.22 -9.25 1.39
N ASP A 139 -4.43 -10.36 2.10
CA ASP A 139 -3.35 -11.11 2.73
C ASP A 139 -2.69 -12.05 1.72
N THR A 140 -1.39 -11.87 1.49
CA THR A 140 -0.63 -12.67 0.50
C THR A 140 -0.51 -14.15 0.88
N ARG A 141 -0.74 -14.53 2.15
CA ARG A 141 -0.79 -15.93 2.59
C ARG A 141 -1.99 -16.70 2.05
N THR A 142 -3.03 -16.01 1.58
CA THR A 142 -4.22 -16.63 0.99
C THR A 142 -4.01 -17.12 -0.44
N ALA A 143 -2.82 -16.92 -1.02
CA ALA A 143 -2.48 -17.33 -2.37
C ALA A 143 -2.52 -18.86 -2.54
N THR A 144 -3.09 -19.31 -3.63
CA THR A 144 -3.16 -20.73 -4.00
C THR A 144 -2.35 -21.03 -5.26
N LEU A 145 -1.71 -22.19 -5.34
CA LEU A 145 -0.89 -22.54 -6.49
C LEU A 145 -1.77 -22.89 -7.71
N VAL A 146 -1.65 -22.12 -8.77
CA VAL A 146 -2.36 -22.33 -10.05
C VAL A 146 -1.36 -22.13 -11.19
N SER A 147 -1.13 -23.19 -12.01
CA SER A 147 -0.26 -23.10 -13.18
C SER A 147 1.11 -22.45 -12.88
N ASN A 148 1.79 -22.94 -11.86
CA ASN A 148 3.12 -22.47 -11.41
C ASN A 148 3.15 -20.97 -10.97
N LYS A 149 2.01 -20.42 -10.53
CA LYS A 149 1.90 -19.11 -9.87
C LYS A 149 1.11 -19.27 -8.58
N LEU A 150 1.45 -18.48 -7.59
CA LEU A 150 0.63 -18.32 -6.38
C LEU A 150 -0.41 -17.24 -6.64
N VAL A 151 -1.67 -17.65 -6.85
CA VAL A 151 -2.75 -16.77 -7.30
C VAL A 151 -3.68 -16.41 -6.16
N ILE A 152 -4.00 -15.12 -6.05
CA ILE A 152 -5.10 -14.60 -5.23
C ILE A 152 -6.16 -14.07 -6.19
N MET A 153 -7.39 -14.58 -6.06
CA MET A 153 -8.55 -14.15 -6.83
C MET A 153 -9.78 -14.21 -5.93
N SER A 154 -10.33 -13.07 -5.60
CA SER A 154 -11.50 -12.93 -4.72
C SER A 154 -12.18 -11.59 -4.99
N ALA A 155 -13.26 -11.28 -4.28
CA ALA A 155 -13.88 -9.96 -4.36
C ALA A 155 -12.91 -8.81 -4.03
N LEU A 156 -11.85 -9.07 -3.24
CA LEU A 156 -10.82 -8.06 -2.93
C LEU A 156 -9.93 -7.70 -4.13
N THR A 157 -9.84 -8.58 -5.12
CA THR A 157 -9.07 -8.32 -6.35
C THR A 157 -9.91 -7.69 -7.45
N ASP A 158 -11.22 -7.58 -7.28
CA ASP A 158 -12.10 -6.89 -8.22
C ASP A 158 -12.27 -5.42 -7.83
N VAL A 159 -12.00 -4.51 -8.77
CA VAL A 159 -12.08 -3.07 -8.51
C VAL A 159 -13.23 -2.44 -9.26
N GLY A 160 -14.25 -2.00 -8.52
CA GLY A 160 -15.36 -1.26 -9.07
C GLY A 160 -15.04 0.24 -9.15
N LEU A 161 -15.08 0.85 -10.32
CA LEU A 161 -14.86 2.28 -10.53
C LEU A 161 -16.17 3.05 -10.69
N VAL A 162 -16.24 4.22 -10.07
CA VAL A 162 -17.37 5.16 -10.20
C VAL A 162 -17.06 6.16 -11.32
N ALA A 163 -17.98 6.28 -12.28
CA ALA A 163 -17.81 7.23 -13.36
C ALA A 163 -17.88 8.68 -12.85
N LEU A 164 -17.04 9.56 -13.37
CA LEU A 164 -17.13 10.99 -13.12
C LEU A 164 -18.37 11.55 -13.78
N PRO A 165 -19.13 12.44 -13.09
CA PRO A 165 -20.32 13.10 -13.69
C PRO A 165 -19.98 13.89 -14.96
N SER A 166 -18.81 14.52 -14.97
CA SER A 166 -18.23 15.20 -16.13
C SER A 166 -16.72 15.02 -16.07
N ALA A 167 -16.18 14.24 -17.00
CA ALA A 167 -14.73 14.07 -17.07
C ALA A 167 -14.11 15.29 -17.77
N PRO A 168 -13.09 15.96 -17.17
CA PRO A 168 -12.40 17.07 -17.80
C PRO A 168 -11.66 16.69 -19.09
N GLY A 169 -11.36 15.41 -19.29
CA GLY A 169 -10.77 14.86 -20.51
C GLY A 169 -9.27 15.08 -20.67
N GLY A 170 -8.65 15.93 -19.86
CA GLY A 170 -7.21 16.17 -19.89
C GLY A 170 -6.42 15.03 -19.21
N SER A 171 -5.21 14.79 -19.68
CA SER A 171 -4.28 13.86 -19.03
C SER A 171 -2.83 14.29 -19.25
N ILE A 172 -1.97 13.91 -18.30
CA ILE A 172 -0.51 14.00 -18.44
C ILE A 172 0.03 12.57 -18.50
N ALA A 173 0.88 12.30 -19.46
CA ALA A 173 1.61 11.02 -19.57
C ALA A 173 3.09 11.31 -19.82
N GLY A 174 3.96 10.37 -19.49
CA GLY A 174 5.39 10.55 -19.74
C GLY A 174 6.21 9.43 -19.14
N LYS A 175 7.51 9.66 -19.10
CA LYS A 175 8.48 8.76 -18.51
C LYS A 175 9.20 9.41 -17.34
N VAL A 176 9.37 8.63 -16.29
CA VAL A 176 10.33 8.90 -15.22
C VAL A 176 11.65 8.24 -15.61
N GLN A 177 12.73 9.01 -15.67
CA GLN A 177 14.05 8.49 -16.01
C GLN A 177 14.60 7.59 -14.90
N ALA A 178 15.22 6.46 -15.27
CA ALA A 178 15.87 5.52 -14.34
C ALA A 178 15.02 5.18 -13.08
N PRO A 179 13.80 4.66 -13.27
CA PRO A 179 12.99 4.22 -12.13
C PRO A 179 13.67 3.03 -11.43
N PRO A 180 13.32 2.74 -10.15
CA PRO A 180 13.69 1.48 -9.52
C PRO A 180 13.27 0.28 -10.36
N ALA A 181 13.99 -0.84 -10.26
CA ALA A 181 13.82 -2.02 -11.12
C ALA A 181 12.38 -2.60 -11.12
N HIS A 182 11.66 -2.45 -10.03
CA HIS A 182 10.25 -2.86 -9.92
C HIS A 182 9.25 -1.75 -10.27
N GLY A 183 9.70 -0.53 -10.57
CA GLY A 183 8.84 0.64 -10.76
C GLY A 183 8.37 1.25 -9.44
N GLY A 184 7.16 1.77 -9.44
CA GLY A 184 6.53 2.29 -8.22
C GLY A 184 6.84 3.75 -7.90
N VAL A 185 7.47 4.52 -8.81
CA VAL A 185 7.70 5.94 -8.57
C VAL A 185 6.38 6.68 -8.48
N LEU A 186 6.17 7.37 -7.36
CA LEU A 186 5.00 8.23 -7.19
C LEU A 186 5.17 9.49 -8.03
N VAL A 187 4.22 9.78 -8.90
CA VAL A 187 4.15 11.01 -9.70
C VAL A 187 2.98 11.85 -9.22
N VAL A 188 3.26 13.11 -8.89
CA VAL A 188 2.27 14.07 -8.38
C VAL A 188 2.21 15.27 -9.33
N ALA A 189 1.02 15.63 -9.77
CA ALA A 189 0.75 16.85 -10.52
C ALA A 189 -0.06 17.82 -9.64
N GLU A 190 0.36 19.06 -9.57
CA GLU A 190 -0.21 20.11 -8.73
C GLU A 190 -0.62 21.33 -9.58
N SER A 191 -1.80 21.90 -9.30
CA SER A 191 -2.30 23.13 -9.92
C SER A 191 -3.16 23.92 -8.92
N GLY A 192 -2.58 24.92 -8.27
CA GLY A 192 -3.19 25.56 -7.10
C GLY A 192 -3.46 24.54 -5.99
N ASP A 193 -4.71 24.43 -5.54
CA ASP A 193 -5.12 23.43 -4.53
C ASP A 193 -5.49 22.08 -5.14
N ALA A 194 -5.50 21.95 -6.47
CA ALA A 194 -5.80 20.70 -7.14
C ALA A 194 -4.55 19.81 -7.21
N VAL A 195 -4.72 18.54 -6.83
CA VAL A 195 -3.68 17.53 -6.86
C VAL A 195 -4.20 16.28 -7.54
N ALA A 196 -3.36 15.68 -8.38
CA ALA A 196 -3.62 14.39 -8.99
C ALA A 196 -2.34 13.56 -9.04
N THR A 197 -2.46 12.25 -8.90
CA THR A 197 -1.31 11.38 -8.73
C THR A 197 -1.40 10.17 -9.66
N ALA A 198 -0.24 9.56 -9.94
CA ALA A 198 -0.11 8.29 -10.62
C ALA A 198 1.12 7.56 -10.12
N VAL A 199 1.21 6.27 -10.44
CA VAL A 199 2.41 5.45 -10.19
C VAL A 199 3.04 5.11 -11.53
N ALA A 200 4.35 5.37 -11.67
CA ALA A 200 5.12 4.94 -12.83
C ALA A 200 5.45 3.46 -12.72
N ASP A 201 5.41 2.74 -13.84
CA ASP A 201 5.79 1.34 -13.91
C ASP A 201 7.32 1.16 -13.97
N ARG A 202 7.76 -0.09 -14.12
CA ARG A 202 9.20 -0.43 -14.19
C ARG A 202 9.92 0.15 -15.41
N ASP A 203 9.19 0.49 -16.47
CA ASP A 203 9.74 1.13 -17.67
C ASP A 203 9.73 2.66 -17.53
N GLY A 204 9.23 3.17 -16.37
CA GLY A 204 9.07 4.57 -16.04
C GLY A 204 7.82 5.20 -16.62
N ASP A 205 6.98 4.45 -17.33
CA ASP A 205 5.77 4.99 -17.95
C ASP A 205 4.70 5.29 -16.91
N TYR A 206 4.18 6.52 -16.93
CA TYR A 206 3.09 6.94 -16.06
C TYR A 206 1.98 7.65 -16.82
N LYS A 207 0.78 7.71 -16.22
CA LYS A 207 -0.34 8.48 -16.76
C LYS A 207 -1.24 8.96 -15.64
N ILE A 208 -1.44 10.28 -15.59
CA ILE A 208 -2.39 10.95 -14.72
C ILE A 208 -3.62 11.29 -15.55
N PHE A 209 -4.78 10.84 -15.11
CA PHE A 209 -6.06 11.01 -15.82
C PHE A 209 -6.87 12.17 -15.25
N ASN A 210 -7.89 12.56 -15.98
CA ASN A 210 -9.00 13.40 -15.51
C ASN A 210 -8.57 14.79 -15.00
N LEU A 211 -7.57 15.38 -15.65
CA LEU A 211 -7.06 16.69 -15.29
C LEU A 211 -7.89 17.82 -15.89
N ALA A 212 -8.18 18.84 -15.10
CA ALA A 212 -8.75 20.07 -15.59
C ALA A 212 -7.76 20.79 -16.51
N PRO A 213 -8.23 21.53 -17.55
CA PRO A 213 -7.38 22.39 -18.35
C PRO A 213 -6.66 23.43 -17.49
N GLY A 214 -5.39 23.70 -17.77
CA GLY A 214 -4.58 24.66 -17.05
C GLY A 214 -3.11 24.25 -16.93
N ALA A 215 -2.36 25.05 -16.19
CA ALA A 215 -0.95 24.78 -15.88
C ALA A 215 -0.84 23.83 -14.68
N TRP A 216 0.02 22.84 -14.81
CA TRP A 216 0.29 21.83 -13.80
C TRP A 216 1.80 21.68 -13.63
N THR A 217 2.26 21.63 -12.40
CA THR A 217 3.65 21.25 -12.05
C THR A 217 3.69 19.79 -11.73
N VAL A 218 4.49 19.02 -12.47
CA VAL A 218 4.62 17.57 -12.31
C VAL A 218 5.93 17.25 -11.60
N LYS A 219 5.84 16.44 -10.54
CA LYS A 219 6.96 16.02 -9.67
C LYS A 219 6.98 14.51 -9.56
N ALA A 220 8.15 13.92 -9.26
CA ALA A 220 8.26 12.50 -8.99
C ALA A 220 9.03 12.24 -7.69
N TYR A 221 8.65 11.17 -6.97
CA TYR A 221 9.16 10.83 -5.67
C TYR A 221 9.50 9.33 -5.59
N ALA A 222 10.75 9.03 -5.30
CA ALA A 222 11.24 7.69 -4.98
C ALA A 222 12.47 7.83 -4.07
N GLN A 223 12.68 6.86 -3.20
CA GLN A 223 13.84 6.85 -2.31
C GLN A 223 15.16 6.90 -3.12
N GLY A 224 16.09 7.72 -2.68
CA GLY A 224 17.43 7.84 -3.28
C GLY A 224 17.52 8.67 -4.55
N SER A 225 16.41 9.19 -5.07
CA SER A 225 16.37 9.89 -6.36
C SER A 225 15.65 11.23 -6.25
N ASN A 226 16.29 12.28 -6.79
CA ASN A 226 15.62 13.55 -7.06
C ASN A 226 15.31 13.65 -8.55
N TYR A 227 14.14 14.16 -8.89
CA TYR A 227 13.70 14.43 -10.25
C TYR A 227 13.48 15.93 -10.47
N THR A 228 13.77 16.40 -11.67
CA THR A 228 13.52 17.80 -12.04
C THR A 228 12.02 17.98 -12.29
N PRO A 229 11.33 18.89 -11.56
CA PRO A 229 9.91 19.18 -11.82
C PRO A 229 9.70 19.72 -13.23
N VAL A 230 8.55 19.40 -13.84
CA VAL A 230 8.19 19.80 -15.20
C VAL A 230 6.86 20.51 -15.22
N GLU A 231 6.81 21.69 -15.89
CA GLU A 231 5.57 22.40 -16.14
C GLU A 231 4.85 21.83 -17.36
N ALA A 232 3.55 21.52 -17.23
CA ALA A 232 2.73 20.99 -18.30
C ALA A 232 1.43 21.80 -18.41
N THR A 233 1.09 22.24 -19.61
CA THR A 233 -0.20 22.92 -19.84
C THR A 233 -1.20 21.91 -20.40
N VAL A 234 -2.15 21.51 -19.57
CA VAL A 234 -3.21 20.55 -19.92
C VAL A 234 -4.28 21.24 -20.75
N ALA A 235 -4.65 20.60 -21.85
CA ALA A 235 -5.80 20.91 -22.68
C ALA A 235 -6.74 19.69 -22.74
N ALA A 236 -7.62 19.61 -23.73
CA ALA A 236 -8.48 18.43 -23.90
C ALA A 236 -7.74 17.15 -24.36
N ALA A 237 -6.53 17.30 -24.89
CA ALA A 237 -5.68 16.17 -25.32
C ALA A 237 -4.65 15.81 -24.23
N ALA A 238 -4.08 14.61 -24.36
CA ALA A 238 -2.97 14.18 -23.51
C ALA A 238 -1.72 15.06 -23.75
N VAL A 239 -1.05 15.45 -22.66
CA VAL A 239 0.20 16.23 -22.70
C VAL A 239 1.33 15.32 -22.23
N THR A 240 2.51 15.44 -22.84
CA THR A 240 3.70 14.70 -22.44
C THR A 240 4.54 15.50 -21.46
N ALA A 241 4.88 14.91 -20.31
CA ALA A 241 5.84 15.44 -19.35
C ALA A 241 6.81 14.33 -18.91
N ASN A 242 8.06 14.41 -19.34
CA ASN A 242 9.11 13.47 -18.94
C ASN A 242 9.86 14.04 -17.74
N LEU A 243 10.14 13.22 -16.76
CA LEU A 243 10.78 13.59 -15.50
C LEU A 243 12.22 13.05 -15.50
N ASP A 244 13.18 13.96 -15.72
CA ASP A 244 14.58 13.64 -15.77
C ASP A 244 15.18 13.55 -14.37
N LEU A 245 16.11 12.61 -14.19
CA LEU A 245 16.85 12.44 -12.95
C LEU A 245 17.73 13.68 -12.71
N SER A 246 17.61 14.27 -11.54
CA SER A 246 18.45 15.38 -11.11
C SER A 246 19.76 14.89 -10.50
N THR A 247 20.84 15.66 -10.68
CA THR A 247 22.11 15.41 -10.00
C THR A 247 22.14 15.88 -8.54
N ALA A 248 21.07 16.52 -8.08
CA ALA A 248 20.94 16.97 -6.70
C ALA A 248 20.89 15.78 -5.74
N ALA A 249 21.68 15.83 -4.66
CA ALA A 249 21.71 14.74 -3.70
C ALA A 249 20.38 14.60 -2.95
N ALA A 250 19.96 13.36 -2.70
CA ALA A 250 18.90 13.08 -1.74
C ALA A 250 19.39 13.38 -0.31
N SER A 251 18.45 13.59 0.58
CA SER A 251 18.68 14.02 1.96
C SER A 251 18.27 12.91 2.93
N LYS A 252 18.37 13.16 4.23
CA LYS A 252 17.76 12.31 5.24
C LYS A 252 16.85 13.12 6.15
N VAL A 253 15.86 12.45 6.68
CA VAL A 253 14.93 12.98 7.69
C VAL A 253 15.16 12.22 8.99
N THR A 254 15.36 12.96 10.09
CA THR A 254 15.54 12.40 11.43
C THR A 254 14.46 12.93 12.36
N GLY A 255 14.08 12.13 13.35
CA GLY A 255 13.08 12.54 14.32
C GLY A 255 12.92 11.54 15.45
N SER A 256 11.85 11.69 16.22
CA SER A 256 11.50 10.78 17.29
C SER A 256 10.00 10.60 17.43
N ILE A 257 9.59 9.46 17.98
CA ILE A 257 8.22 9.17 18.42
C ILE A 257 8.20 8.89 19.93
N SER A 258 7.06 9.03 20.54
CA SER A 258 6.79 8.62 21.91
C SER A 258 5.71 7.56 21.91
N ILE A 259 6.06 6.32 22.25
CA ILE A 259 5.12 5.22 22.37
C ILE A 259 4.49 5.28 23.77
N VAL A 260 3.17 5.40 23.81
CA VAL A 260 2.37 5.47 25.05
C VAL A 260 1.48 4.24 25.09
N ASP A 261 1.46 3.57 26.26
CA ASP A 261 0.66 2.37 26.51
C ASP A 261 0.89 1.25 25.48
N PRO A 262 2.12 0.75 25.36
CA PRO A 262 2.45 -0.29 24.40
C PRO A 262 1.97 -1.65 24.93
N GLU A 263 0.72 -2.01 24.75
CA GLU A 263 0.23 -3.36 25.04
C GLU A 263 0.83 -4.38 24.09
N GLY A 264 2.05 -4.81 24.41
CA GLY A 264 2.74 -5.93 23.75
C GLY A 264 3.59 -5.59 22.54
N ALA A 265 3.43 -4.47 21.88
CA ALA A 265 4.25 -4.06 20.75
C ALA A 265 5.26 -2.98 21.16
N GLY A 266 6.52 -3.16 20.79
CA GLY A 266 7.59 -2.25 21.17
C GLY A 266 8.06 -1.30 20.08
N ALA A 267 7.61 -1.47 18.84
CA ALA A 267 8.13 -0.75 17.69
C ALA A 267 7.09 -0.63 16.56
N THR A 268 7.14 0.50 15.84
CA THR A 268 6.29 0.76 14.67
C THR A 268 7.14 1.30 13.50
N SER A 269 6.51 1.60 12.39
CA SER A 269 7.13 2.31 11.27
C SER A 269 6.80 3.80 11.31
N VAL A 270 7.71 4.62 10.80
CA VAL A 270 7.48 6.04 10.49
C VAL A 270 7.61 6.22 8.98
N ILE A 271 6.67 6.93 8.38
CA ILE A 271 6.57 7.15 6.94
C ILE A 271 6.53 8.65 6.61
N LEU A 272 6.91 8.97 5.38
CA LEU A 272 6.71 10.31 4.80
C LEU A 272 5.61 10.25 3.74
N VAL A 273 4.63 11.13 3.90
CA VAL A 273 3.54 11.33 2.95
C VAL A 273 3.78 12.63 2.21
N VAL A 274 3.55 12.71 0.90
CA VAL A 274 3.66 13.96 0.15
C VAL A 274 2.57 14.94 0.62
N GLU A 275 2.98 16.10 1.14
CA GLU A 275 2.09 17.05 1.84
C GLU A 275 0.90 17.50 0.99
N SER A 276 1.09 17.78 -0.29
CA SER A 276 0.01 18.20 -1.18
C SER A 276 -1.09 17.15 -1.41
N THR A 277 -0.82 15.89 -1.08
CA THR A 277 -1.77 14.78 -1.20
C THR A 277 -2.44 14.42 0.14
N PHE A 278 -2.04 15.08 1.22
CA PHE A 278 -2.47 14.75 2.57
C PHE A 278 -3.89 15.24 2.85
N ASP A 279 -4.69 14.36 3.43
CA ASP A 279 -6.05 14.64 3.92
C ASP A 279 -6.03 14.63 5.45
N ASP A 280 -6.27 15.78 6.06
CA ASP A 280 -6.25 15.95 7.53
C ASP A 280 -7.33 15.11 8.24
N LEU A 281 -8.50 14.92 7.60
CA LEU A 281 -9.62 14.18 8.20
C LEU A 281 -9.34 12.67 8.26
N LEU A 282 -8.65 12.16 7.25
CA LEU A 282 -8.30 10.74 7.16
C LEU A 282 -6.92 10.47 7.77
N ALA A 283 -6.10 11.50 8.00
CA ALA A 283 -4.69 11.45 8.36
C ALA A 283 -3.88 10.53 7.39
N ARG A 284 -4.17 10.62 6.09
CA ARG A 284 -3.59 9.80 5.03
C ARG A 284 -3.26 10.63 3.80
N GLY A 285 -2.36 10.11 2.98
CA GLY A 285 -2.01 10.66 1.67
C GLY A 285 -1.11 9.70 0.91
N GLU A 286 -0.55 10.13 -0.20
CA GLU A 286 0.32 9.32 -1.04
C GLU A 286 1.72 9.18 -0.44
N THR A 287 2.13 7.95 -0.21
CA THR A 287 3.44 7.59 0.35
C THR A 287 4.39 7.19 -0.77
N PRO A 288 5.51 7.89 -0.98
CA PRO A 288 6.52 7.45 -1.95
C PRO A 288 7.17 6.12 -1.53
N PRO A 289 7.52 5.24 -2.48
CA PRO A 289 8.15 3.97 -2.16
C PRO A 289 9.49 4.18 -1.44
N GLY A 290 9.71 3.42 -0.36
CA GLY A 290 10.94 3.42 0.42
C GLY A 290 11.11 4.56 1.42
N LEU A 291 10.25 5.58 1.43
CA LEU A 291 10.33 6.69 2.38
C LEU A 291 9.74 6.30 3.75
N ARG A 292 10.39 5.33 4.40
CA ARG A 292 10.00 4.82 5.72
C ARG A 292 11.21 4.44 6.58
N ALA A 293 11.03 4.47 7.88
CA ALA A 293 11.87 3.80 8.88
C ALA A 293 11.03 2.76 9.61
N GLY A 294 11.45 1.51 9.60
CA GLY A 294 10.78 0.42 10.35
C GLY A 294 11.41 0.17 11.71
N ASN A 295 10.70 -0.59 12.56
CA ASN A 295 11.15 -0.99 13.89
C ASN A 295 11.55 0.21 14.79
N VAL A 296 10.83 1.32 14.69
CA VAL A 296 11.09 2.53 15.46
C VAL A 296 10.51 2.40 16.86
N THR A 297 11.37 2.54 17.87
CA THR A 297 10.97 2.55 19.30
C THR A 297 11.02 3.93 19.93
N ASN A 298 11.78 4.83 19.33
CA ASN A 298 11.96 6.21 19.79
C ASN A 298 12.49 7.08 18.64
N ALA A 299 13.80 7.04 18.36
CA ALA A 299 14.41 7.81 17.28
C ALA A 299 14.34 7.08 15.96
N PHE A 300 14.17 7.83 14.86
CA PHE A 300 14.18 7.29 13.50
C PHE A 300 15.06 8.11 12.56
N THR A 301 15.48 7.46 11.48
CA THR A 301 16.12 8.08 10.33
C THR A 301 15.53 7.47 9.06
N ILE A 302 15.10 8.34 8.14
CA ILE A 302 14.66 7.95 6.79
C ILE A 302 15.72 8.49 5.82
N GLU A 303 16.39 7.59 5.14
CA GLU A 303 17.46 7.89 4.19
C GLU A 303 16.92 8.08 2.77
N GLY A 304 17.67 8.80 1.95
CA GLY A 304 17.38 8.94 0.52
C GLY A 304 16.11 9.75 0.22
N VAL A 305 15.76 10.71 1.05
CA VAL A 305 14.55 11.52 0.90
C VAL A 305 14.76 12.57 -0.19
N PRO A 306 13.95 12.58 -1.28
CA PRO A 306 13.98 13.64 -2.29
C PRO A 306 13.57 14.99 -1.71
N ALA A 307 14.00 16.08 -2.35
CA ALA A 307 13.52 17.40 -2.01
C ALA A 307 12.00 17.52 -2.19
N GLY A 308 11.31 18.10 -1.21
CA GLY A 308 9.85 18.20 -1.22
C GLY A 308 9.28 18.62 0.12
N ARG A 309 7.96 18.70 0.18
CA ARG A 309 7.21 18.93 1.42
C ARG A 309 6.51 17.64 1.81
N TYR A 310 6.60 17.28 3.09
CA TYR A 310 6.09 16.01 3.59
C TYR A 310 5.36 16.18 4.92
N VAL A 311 4.45 15.25 5.16
CA VAL A 311 3.86 14.97 6.47
C VAL A 311 4.54 13.72 7.03
N VAL A 312 4.91 13.75 8.30
CA VAL A 312 5.53 12.63 9.01
C VAL A 312 4.45 11.92 9.82
N LEU A 313 4.23 10.64 9.54
CA LEU A 313 3.19 9.84 10.19
C LEU A 313 3.76 8.54 10.77
N ALA A 314 3.08 7.97 11.76
CA ALA A 314 3.25 6.55 12.10
C ALA A 314 2.70 5.67 10.97
N GLY A 315 3.28 4.49 10.77
CA GLY A 315 2.81 3.51 9.80
C GLY A 315 1.46 2.91 10.18
N PHE A 316 0.80 2.30 9.18
CA PHE A 316 -0.49 1.59 9.33
C PHE A 316 -0.28 0.08 9.25
N GLU A 317 0.69 -0.43 9.99
CA GLU A 317 1.06 -1.85 9.99
C GLU A 317 0.36 -2.57 11.15
N ASN A 318 0.14 -3.87 11.01
CA ASN A 318 -0.41 -4.69 12.11
C ASN A 318 0.67 -4.98 13.16
N ASP A 319 1.14 -3.95 13.83
CA ASP A 319 2.23 -4.00 14.82
C ASP A 319 1.77 -3.73 16.26
N GLY A 320 0.46 -3.58 16.45
CA GLY A 320 -0.15 -3.29 17.76
C GLY A 320 -0.13 -1.81 18.13
N LEU A 321 0.32 -0.94 17.24
CA LEU A 321 0.43 0.50 17.46
C LEU A 321 -0.32 1.28 16.39
N VAL A 322 -0.98 2.35 16.81
CA VAL A 322 -1.64 3.31 15.90
C VAL A 322 -1.19 4.72 16.25
N ARG A 323 -1.28 5.63 15.28
CA ARG A 323 -1.12 7.05 15.56
C ARG A 323 -2.16 7.45 16.63
N ASP A 324 -1.71 8.15 17.66
CA ASP A 324 -2.65 8.65 18.69
C ASP A 324 -3.55 9.73 18.04
N PRO A 325 -4.85 9.48 17.90
CA PRO A 325 -5.77 10.41 17.25
C PRO A 325 -6.30 11.50 18.20
N ASP A 326 -5.98 11.45 19.49
CA ASP A 326 -6.50 12.39 20.51
C ASP A 326 -5.83 13.76 20.37
N THR A 327 -6.44 14.67 19.62
CA THR A 327 -5.95 16.04 19.41
C THR A 327 -6.13 16.94 20.65
N SER A 328 -6.82 16.47 21.69
CA SER A 328 -7.00 17.20 22.94
C SER A 328 -5.79 17.15 23.86
N ILE A 329 -4.85 16.23 23.61
CA ILE A 329 -3.61 16.08 24.40
C ILE A 329 -2.37 16.51 23.59
N GLY A 330 -1.31 16.89 24.28
CA GLY A 330 -0.07 17.29 23.61
C GLY A 330 0.68 16.11 22.98
N GLY A 331 1.37 16.36 21.86
CA GLY A 331 2.21 15.36 21.16
C GLY A 331 1.46 14.56 20.10
N THR A 332 0.25 14.94 19.73
CA THR A 332 -0.56 14.27 18.68
C THR A 332 -0.65 15.09 17.40
N GLN A 333 0.03 16.24 17.35
CA GLN A 333 0.05 17.12 16.19
C GLN A 333 0.63 16.39 14.95
N ILE A 334 0.07 16.73 13.80
CA ILE A 334 0.61 16.31 12.52
C ILE A 334 1.88 17.14 12.24
N VAL A 335 2.97 16.45 11.91
CA VAL A 335 4.29 17.08 11.70
C VAL A 335 4.52 17.32 10.22
N HIS A 336 4.64 18.57 9.82
CA HIS A 336 4.95 19.00 8.46
C HIS A 336 6.41 19.42 8.36
N ILE A 337 7.08 18.97 7.29
CA ILE A 337 8.52 19.28 7.04
C ILE A 337 8.74 19.67 5.58
N ALA A 338 9.79 20.48 5.38
CA ALA A 338 10.30 20.81 4.04
C ALA A 338 11.73 20.28 3.91
N VAL A 339 11.96 19.37 3.00
CA VAL A 339 13.27 18.75 2.72
C VAL A 339 13.92 19.46 1.55
N GLN A 340 15.17 19.90 1.75
CA GLN A 340 16.01 20.51 0.73
C GLN A 340 17.04 19.50 0.23
N SER A 341 17.37 19.52 -1.06
CA SER A 341 18.41 18.63 -1.62
C SER A 341 19.75 18.76 -0.89
N GLY A 342 20.31 17.63 -0.50
CA GLY A 342 21.63 17.54 0.13
C GLY A 342 21.71 18.12 1.55
N ALA A 343 20.58 18.44 2.19
CA ALA A 343 20.54 18.97 3.55
C ALA A 343 19.69 18.07 4.46
N ASP A 344 20.28 17.60 5.56
CA ASP A 344 19.57 16.84 6.57
C ASP A 344 18.43 17.66 7.18
N THR A 345 17.28 17.05 7.37
CA THR A 345 16.08 17.69 7.92
C THR A 345 15.67 16.99 9.21
N ALA A 346 15.49 17.78 10.28
CA ALA A 346 14.89 17.27 11.51
C ALA A 346 13.38 17.43 11.46
N ALA A 347 12.64 16.38 11.85
CA ALA A 347 11.18 16.40 11.93
C ALA A 347 10.65 17.24 13.12
N GLY A 348 11.53 17.93 13.84
CA GLY A 348 11.15 18.83 14.94
C GLY A 348 10.65 18.06 16.16
N THR A 349 9.46 18.42 16.65
CA THR A 349 8.85 17.79 17.82
C THR A 349 8.38 16.37 17.48
N GLY A 350 8.72 15.41 18.34
CA GLY A 350 8.20 14.05 18.22
C GLY A 350 6.67 13.98 18.41
N PHE A 351 6.06 12.95 17.86
CA PHE A 351 4.62 12.72 18.00
C PHE A 351 4.35 11.41 18.76
N LYS A 352 3.13 11.28 19.26
CA LYS A 352 2.68 10.11 20.01
C LYS A 352 2.12 9.02 19.11
N VAL A 353 2.41 7.79 19.52
CA VAL A 353 1.84 6.54 19.03
C VAL A 353 1.26 5.80 20.23
N THR A 354 0.06 5.28 20.10
CA THR A 354 -0.64 4.56 21.18
C THR A 354 -0.91 3.11 20.80
N GLY A 355 -1.20 2.26 21.79
CA GLY A 355 -1.63 0.88 21.57
C GLY A 355 -2.90 0.82 20.72
N ALA A 356 -2.88 0.00 19.68
CA ALA A 356 -4.09 -0.37 18.96
C ALA A 356 -4.97 -1.28 19.82
N ARG A 357 -6.28 -1.22 19.65
CA ARG A 357 -7.18 -2.21 20.26
C ARG A 357 -7.17 -3.48 19.42
N ASP A 358 -7.08 -4.63 20.09
CA ASP A 358 -7.09 -5.92 19.41
C ASP A 358 -8.44 -6.18 18.72
N THR A 359 -8.39 -6.62 17.46
CA THR A 359 -9.53 -7.24 16.81
C THR A 359 -9.63 -8.68 17.30
N ILE A 360 -10.73 -9.03 17.99
CA ILE A 360 -10.88 -10.37 18.59
C ILE A 360 -11.53 -11.34 17.60
N ALA A 361 -12.67 -10.98 17.03
CA ALA A 361 -13.38 -11.78 16.02
C ALA A 361 -14.42 -10.94 15.26
N PRO A 362 -14.69 -11.30 13.99
CA PRO A 362 -13.92 -12.21 13.12
C PRO A 362 -12.65 -11.55 12.58
N GLY A 363 -11.73 -12.34 12.06
CA GLY A 363 -10.60 -11.82 11.27
C GLY A 363 -9.45 -11.24 12.08
N ARG A 364 -9.13 -11.84 13.24
CA ARG A 364 -8.02 -11.40 14.08
C ARG A 364 -6.66 -11.43 13.36
N ASP A 365 -6.30 -12.58 12.82
CA ASP A 365 -4.96 -12.80 12.22
C ASP A 365 -5.02 -13.03 10.70
N LEU A 366 -6.12 -13.60 10.22
CA LEU A 366 -6.38 -13.95 8.83
C LEU A 366 -7.83 -13.64 8.47
N PRO A 367 -8.15 -13.45 7.19
CA PRO A 367 -9.54 -13.38 6.74
C PRO A 367 -10.33 -14.61 7.23
N GLU A 368 -11.45 -14.38 7.91
CA GLU A 368 -12.24 -15.42 8.54
C GLU A 368 -13.50 -15.76 7.74
N MET A 369 -13.72 -17.06 7.51
CA MET A 369 -14.92 -17.55 6.86
C MET A 369 -16.06 -17.65 7.87
N VAL A 370 -17.19 -17.02 7.55
CA VAL A 370 -18.41 -17.06 8.37
C VAL A 370 -19.56 -17.76 7.64
N THR A 371 -20.41 -18.45 8.38
CA THR A 371 -21.59 -19.15 7.82
C THR A 371 -22.90 -18.38 8.00
N GLY A 372 -22.85 -17.25 8.67
CA GLY A 372 -23.97 -16.33 8.95
C GLY A 372 -23.41 -15.03 9.52
N LYS A 373 -24.32 -14.10 9.84
CA LYS A 373 -23.93 -12.81 10.42
C LYS A 373 -23.15 -13.00 11.73
N PRO A 374 -21.88 -12.61 11.79
CA PRO A 374 -21.03 -12.84 12.96
C PRO A 374 -21.32 -11.85 14.09
N MET A 375 -20.79 -12.14 15.27
CA MET A 375 -20.54 -11.13 16.31
C MET A 375 -19.25 -10.44 15.99
N LEU A 376 -19.24 -9.10 15.96
CA LEU A 376 -18.05 -8.26 15.82
C LEU A 376 -17.54 -7.93 17.23
N THR A 377 -16.35 -8.41 17.57
CA THR A 377 -15.77 -8.31 18.91
C THR A 377 -14.37 -7.72 18.86
N TRP A 378 -14.11 -6.75 19.73
CA TRP A 378 -12.80 -6.09 19.86
C TRP A 378 -12.48 -5.87 21.33
N GLU A 379 -11.21 -5.56 21.60
CA GLU A 379 -10.70 -5.31 22.94
C GLU A 379 -11.28 -4.01 23.53
N ASP A 380 -11.65 -4.05 24.81
CA ASP A 380 -12.14 -2.90 25.55
C ASP A 380 -11.04 -1.85 25.76
N ASP A 381 -11.40 -0.58 25.60
CA ASP A 381 -10.55 0.55 25.96
C ASP A 381 -11.08 1.14 27.29
N SER A 382 -10.35 0.97 28.37
CA SER A 382 -10.81 1.35 29.71
C SER A 382 -11.07 2.86 29.89
N SER A 383 -10.73 3.68 28.90
CA SER A 383 -10.81 5.16 28.98
C SER A 383 -11.83 5.80 28.06
N GLU A 384 -12.56 5.00 27.30
CA GLU A 384 -13.59 5.44 26.35
C GLU A 384 -14.94 5.72 27.01
N ASP A 385 -15.80 6.44 26.29
CA ASP A 385 -17.23 6.64 26.62
C ASP A 385 -18.15 5.92 25.62
N ALA A 386 -17.64 5.58 24.45
CA ALA A 386 -18.30 4.79 23.43
C ALA A 386 -17.30 4.34 22.36
N TYR A 387 -17.80 3.54 21.41
CA TYR A 387 -17.08 3.15 20.19
C TYR A 387 -17.84 3.60 18.96
N ARG A 388 -17.11 3.86 17.85
CA ARG A 388 -17.68 3.94 16.52
C ARG A 388 -17.31 2.70 15.74
N LEU A 389 -18.30 1.90 15.37
CA LEU A 389 -18.13 0.70 14.58
C LEU A 389 -18.35 1.02 13.11
N LEU A 390 -17.35 0.74 12.28
CA LEU A 390 -17.39 0.88 10.83
C LEU A 390 -17.27 -0.50 10.20
N VAL A 391 -18.06 -0.78 9.15
CA VAL A 391 -17.84 -1.95 8.29
C VAL A 391 -17.82 -1.51 6.85
N PHE A 392 -16.85 -2.04 6.11
CA PHE A 392 -16.67 -1.80 4.68
C PHE A 392 -16.80 -3.10 3.91
N ASP A 393 -17.33 -3.04 2.67
CA ASP A 393 -17.31 -4.14 1.72
C ASP A 393 -16.06 -4.12 0.84
N ALA A 394 -15.81 -5.19 0.06
CA ALA A 394 -14.66 -5.30 -0.84
C ALA A 394 -14.63 -4.21 -1.94
N LEU A 395 -15.75 -3.59 -2.25
CA LEU A 395 -15.84 -2.46 -3.19
C LEU A 395 -15.49 -1.13 -2.51
N GLY A 396 -15.17 -1.15 -1.22
CA GLY A 396 -14.79 0.01 -0.42
C GLY A 396 -15.96 0.82 0.12
N ASN A 397 -17.20 0.36 -0.05
CA ASN A 397 -18.36 1.09 0.48
C ASN A 397 -18.48 0.84 1.98
N LYS A 398 -18.79 1.91 2.72
CA LYS A 398 -19.10 1.81 4.14
C LYS A 398 -20.56 1.31 4.29
N VAL A 399 -20.71 0.06 4.73
CA VAL A 399 -22.03 -0.61 4.86
C VAL A 399 -22.60 -0.55 6.27
N VAL A 400 -21.76 -0.27 7.28
CA VAL A 400 -22.18 0.03 8.65
C VAL A 400 -21.37 1.23 9.15
N ASP A 401 -22.05 2.13 9.87
CA ASP A 401 -21.47 3.25 10.61
C ASP A 401 -22.39 3.52 11.79
N MET A 402 -21.99 3.05 12.97
CA MET A 402 -22.83 3.18 14.17
C MET A 402 -22.00 3.45 15.40
N GLU A 403 -22.61 4.13 16.36
CA GLU A 403 -22.06 4.28 17.69
C GLU A 403 -22.51 3.11 18.58
N VAL A 404 -21.54 2.52 19.30
CA VAL A 404 -21.74 1.43 20.24
C VAL A 404 -21.47 1.99 21.65
N PRO A 405 -22.43 1.89 22.59
CA PRO A 405 -22.22 2.32 23.97
C PRO A 405 -21.11 1.51 24.63
N ARG A 406 -20.43 2.15 25.60
CA ARG A 406 -19.44 1.49 26.44
C ARG A 406 -20.04 0.28 27.17
N GLU A 407 -19.29 -0.82 27.20
CA GLU A 407 -19.53 -1.96 28.11
C GLU A 407 -18.45 -1.99 29.20
N THR A 408 -18.84 -1.98 30.47
CA THR A 408 -17.92 -1.78 31.59
C THR A 408 -17.29 -3.05 32.15
N SER A 409 -17.59 -4.21 31.63
CA SER A 409 -17.20 -5.49 32.26
C SER A 409 -16.61 -6.53 31.32
N ARG A 410 -16.49 -6.24 30.04
CA ARG A 410 -16.01 -7.19 29.00
C ARG A 410 -15.73 -6.47 27.68
N ASP A 411 -15.01 -7.16 26.80
CA ASP A 411 -14.81 -6.73 25.44
C ASP A 411 -16.14 -6.48 24.72
N PRO A 412 -16.28 -5.34 24.01
CA PRO A 412 -17.48 -5.03 23.26
C PRO A 412 -17.74 -6.09 22.19
N SER A 413 -19.01 -6.52 22.07
CA SER A 413 -19.43 -7.55 21.11
C SER A 413 -20.81 -7.22 20.55
N VAL A 414 -20.89 -6.95 19.24
CA VAL A 414 -22.09 -6.45 18.57
C VAL A 414 -22.47 -7.37 17.41
N PRO A 415 -23.74 -7.76 17.25
CA PRO A 415 -24.15 -8.52 16.06
C PRO A 415 -23.97 -7.68 14.80
N TYR A 416 -23.43 -8.30 13.76
CA TYR A 416 -23.34 -7.65 12.44
C TYR A 416 -24.71 -7.60 11.79
N GLU A 417 -25.27 -6.42 11.61
CA GLU A 417 -26.60 -6.22 10.99
C GLU A 417 -26.54 -5.78 9.52
N GLY A 418 -25.33 -5.52 8.99
CA GLY A 418 -25.13 -5.13 7.60
C GLY A 418 -25.43 -6.26 6.58
N PRO A 419 -25.26 -5.99 5.29
CA PRO A 419 -25.37 -7.01 4.25
C PRO A 419 -24.31 -8.09 4.40
N LEU A 420 -24.66 -9.35 4.14
CA LEU A 420 -23.72 -10.47 4.10
C LEU A 420 -24.00 -11.29 2.85
N GLU A 421 -23.31 -10.94 1.78
CA GLU A 421 -23.53 -11.55 0.46
C GLU A 421 -22.48 -12.65 0.22
N LYS A 422 -22.92 -13.72 -0.44
CA LYS A 422 -22.06 -14.83 -0.82
C LYS A 422 -20.97 -14.37 -1.78
N GLY A 423 -19.70 -14.70 -1.46
CA GLY A 423 -18.53 -14.31 -2.24
C GLY A 423 -18.03 -12.88 -1.95
N MET A 424 -18.78 -12.08 -1.20
CA MET A 424 -18.35 -10.74 -0.79
C MET A 424 -17.44 -10.82 0.45
N VAL A 425 -16.47 -9.92 0.52
CA VAL A 425 -15.56 -9.76 1.66
C VAL A 425 -15.86 -8.45 2.36
N TYR A 426 -15.79 -8.47 3.68
CA TYR A 426 -16.04 -7.33 4.54
C TYR A 426 -14.89 -7.11 5.51
N GLN A 427 -14.75 -5.89 6.01
CA GLN A 427 -13.83 -5.55 7.08
C GLN A 427 -14.54 -4.66 8.10
N PHE A 428 -14.40 -4.97 9.40
CA PHE A 428 -14.82 -4.05 10.43
C PHE A 428 -13.62 -3.36 11.12
N ARG A 429 -13.87 -2.15 11.63
CA ARG A 429 -12.97 -1.37 12.46
C ARG A 429 -13.75 -0.76 13.60
N ALA A 430 -13.15 -0.70 14.77
CA ALA A 430 -13.69 -0.03 15.94
C ALA A 430 -12.78 1.13 16.35
N ILE A 431 -13.38 2.27 16.67
CA ILE A 431 -12.68 3.49 17.08
C ILE A 431 -13.18 3.82 18.48
N SER A 432 -12.28 3.88 19.47
CA SER A 432 -12.59 4.31 20.83
C SER A 432 -12.85 5.82 20.85
N LEU A 433 -13.92 6.22 21.49
CA LEU A 433 -14.38 7.61 21.54
C LEU A 433 -14.48 8.09 22.98
N ARG A 434 -14.04 9.34 23.25
CA ARG A 434 -14.16 10.00 24.54
C ARG A 434 -14.93 11.31 24.41
N GLY A 435 -15.69 11.66 25.46
CA GLY A 435 -16.46 12.89 25.54
C GLY A 435 -17.97 12.68 25.53
N PRO A 436 -18.75 13.75 25.78
CA PRO A 436 -20.21 13.67 25.80
C PRO A 436 -20.78 13.36 24.42
N THR A 437 -21.97 12.77 24.39
CA THR A 437 -22.69 12.50 23.14
C THR A 437 -22.82 13.77 22.30
N GLY A 438 -22.41 13.70 21.04
CA GLY A 438 -22.42 14.83 20.09
C GLY A 438 -21.12 15.65 20.05
N ASP A 439 -20.18 15.41 20.98
CA ASP A 439 -18.86 16.07 20.99
C ASP A 439 -17.74 15.06 21.35
N ARG A 440 -17.82 13.86 20.79
CA ARG A 440 -16.87 12.78 21.02
C ARG A 440 -15.68 12.89 20.08
N VAL A 441 -14.49 12.66 20.64
CA VAL A 441 -13.24 12.62 19.92
C VAL A 441 -12.66 11.21 19.92
N PRO A 442 -12.01 10.77 18.83
CA PRO A 442 -11.31 9.49 18.79
C PRO A 442 -10.08 9.51 19.70
N ILE A 443 -9.80 8.42 20.40
CA ILE A 443 -8.65 8.28 21.29
C ILE A 443 -7.79 7.06 20.99
N SER A 444 -8.33 6.03 20.35
CA SER A 444 -7.62 4.85 19.84
C SER A 444 -8.47 4.16 18.78
N SER A 445 -7.96 3.11 18.17
CA SER A 445 -8.69 2.29 17.21
C SER A 445 -8.13 0.87 17.14
N THR A 446 -8.90 -0.03 16.51
CA THR A 446 -8.35 -1.29 16.03
C THR A 446 -7.37 -1.04 14.88
N GLU A 447 -6.54 -2.02 14.59
CA GLU A 447 -5.63 -2.02 13.43
C GLU A 447 -6.40 -1.90 12.11
N ASP A 448 -5.80 -1.19 11.16
CA ASP A 448 -6.41 -0.91 9.85
C ASP A 448 -6.48 -2.12 8.91
N LEU A 449 -5.70 -3.17 9.17
CA LEU A 449 -5.54 -4.31 8.25
C LEU A 449 -6.09 -5.62 8.83
N ARG A 450 -6.84 -5.57 9.94
CA ARG A 450 -7.50 -6.72 10.59
C ARG A 450 -9.02 -6.64 10.44
N GLY A 451 -9.73 -7.58 11.03
CA GLY A 451 -11.19 -7.58 11.03
C GLY A 451 -11.83 -8.00 9.71
N VAL A 452 -11.11 -8.76 8.89
CA VAL A 452 -11.59 -9.21 7.57
C VAL A 452 -12.39 -10.51 7.70
N PHE A 453 -13.59 -10.55 7.12
CA PHE A 453 -14.45 -11.74 7.10
C PHE A 453 -15.22 -11.86 5.79
N PHE A 454 -15.65 -13.08 5.47
CA PHE A 454 -16.39 -13.34 4.22
C PHE A 454 -17.32 -14.55 4.36
N MET A 455 -18.36 -14.57 3.52
CA MET A 455 -19.24 -15.72 3.34
C MET A 455 -18.91 -16.38 1.99
N PRO A 456 -18.57 -17.69 1.94
CA PRO A 456 -18.14 -18.40 0.73
C PRO A 456 -19.28 -18.64 -0.26
#